data_8e6049bf14871e4970041aea508ac20c
#
_entry.id   8e6049bf14871e4970041aea508ac20c
#
_cell.length_a   1.000
_cell.length_b   1.000
_cell.length_c   1.000
_cell.angle_alpha   90.00
_cell.angle_beta   90.00
_cell.angle_gamma   90.00
#
_symmetry.space_group_name_H-M   'P 1'
#
loop_
_entity.id
_entity.type
_entity.pdbx_description
1 polymer ?
#
loop_
_entity_poly.entity_id
_entity_poly.type
_entity_poly.pdbx_seq_one_letter_code
_entity_poly.pdbx_strand_id
1 'polypeptide(L)'
;MKKRKLFIGAVVLIYLSLTVNISYCADYPSEVHHYERNHKRVIEQIYELNHDQEPSDKICEDFVQDGYFYTLESITKNTDFTVDKKEHRETVTVESKSKNIGDIMPLLAKTKAVTTVDGYNGTLNLDESTIKVEAKGYKTNSKTVQASRTYPNLLNADLAYIPKSITENGTELELADVNWQQDLTYNPDDYALGERYFAEAVYQGTKKYSYVTGYTVTAEYNGEVAKETAQKDIYTLTFVGEREYSTVFIVLVVICGATLLGGGVLLFKRKRNISDDVEDKEGKADE
;
A
#
# COMPACT_ATOMS: atom_id res chain seq x y z
N MET A 1 -27.79 -42.65 47.75
CA MET A 1 -26.34 -42.32 47.76
C MET A 1 -25.66 -42.25 46.38
N LYS A 2 -26.36 -42.25 45.24
CA LYS A 2 -25.78 -42.18 43.88
C LYS A 2 -25.67 -40.81 43.26
N LYS A 3 -26.39 -39.81 43.79
CA LYS A 3 -26.42 -38.42 43.20
C LYS A 3 -25.29 -37.49 43.69
N ARG A 4 -24.64 -37.80 44.81
CA ARG A 4 -23.52 -36.96 45.34
C ARG A 4 -22.18 -37.19 44.65
N LYS A 5 -21.95 -38.37 44.06
CA LYS A 5 -20.67 -38.70 43.38
C LYS A 5 -20.58 -38.09 41.97
N LEU A 6 -21.72 -37.77 41.34
CA LEU A 6 -21.75 -37.18 40.02
C LEU A 6 -21.42 -35.66 40.05
N PHE A 7 -21.74 -35.00 41.17
CA PHE A 7 -21.51 -33.56 41.33
C PHE A 7 -20.03 -33.22 41.60
N ILE A 8 -19.28 -34.12 42.28
CA ILE A 8 -17.87 -33.92 42.56
C ILE A 8 -17.03 -34.13 41.27
N GLY A 9 -17.44 -35.05 40.39
CA GLY A 9 -16.78 -35.23 39.09
C GLY A 9 -16.96 -34.05 38.14
N ALA A 10 -18.11 -33.40 38.17
CA ALA A 10 -18.38 -32.22 37.32
C ALA A 10 -17.61 -30.96 37.78
N VAL A 11 -17.42 -30.79 39.10
CA VAL A 11 -16.65 -29.67 39.65
C VAL A 11 -15.15 -29.82 39.36
N VAL A 12 -14.62 -31.02 39.37
CA VAL A 12 -13.21 -31.30 39.04
C VAL A 12 -12.94 -31.10 37.52
N LEU A 13 -13.93 -31.44 36.67
CA LEU A 13 -13.82 -31.20 35.22
C LEU A 13 -13.90 -29.74 34.83
N ILE A 14 -14.62 -28.90 35.59
CA ILE A 14 -14.69 -27.45 35.38
C ILE A 14 -13.37 -26.76 35.83
N TYR A 15 -12.70 -27.33 36.86
CA TYR A 15 -11.41 -26.78 37.30
C TYR A 15 -10.23 -27.11 36.38
N LEU A 16 -10.35 -28.16 35.52
CA LEU A 16 -9.29 -28.50 34.56
C LEU A 16 -9.36 -27.73 33.24
N SER A 17 -10.43 -26.98 32.99
CA SER A 17 -10.58 -26.17 31.76
C SER A 17 -10.18 -24.70 31.95
N LEU A 18 -9.84 -24.28 33.15
CA LEU A 18 -9.14 -23.00 33.40
C LEU A 18 -7.62 -23.21 33.27
N THR A 19 -7.17 -23.69 32.13
CA THR A 19 -5.81 -23.42 31.69
C THR A 19 -5.73 -21.93 31.42
N VAL A 20 -5.36 -21.20 32.47
CA VAL A 20 -4.83 -19.84 32.34
C VAL A 20 -3.80 -19.95 31.24
N ASN A 21 -4.02 -19.24 30.12
CA ASN A 21 -2.96 -18.88 29.21
C ASN A 21 -2.01 -18.00 30.04
N ILE A 22 -1.08 -18.63 30.73
CA ILE A 22 0.09 -17.95 31.27
C ILE A 22 0.84 -17.56 30.01
N SER A 23 0.65 -16.31 29.61
CA SER A 23 1.55 -15.65 28.69
C SER A 23 2.92 -15.76 29.35
N TYR A 24 3.75 -16.68 28.86
CA TYR A 24 5.14 -16.75 29.23
C TYR A 24 5.75 -15.43 28.74
N CYS A 25 5.82 -14.45 29.61
CA CYS A 25 6.82 -13.41 29.49
C CYS A 25 8.15 -14.17 29.56
N ALA A 26 8.90 -14.18 28.48
CA ALA A 26 10.17 -14.91 28.43
C ALA A 26 11.14 -14.16 29.39
N ASP A 27 11.19 -14.59 30.65
CA ASP A 27 12.17 -14.08 31.61
C ASP A 27 13.62 -14.53 31.28
N TYR A 28 13.78 -15.32 30.21
CA TYR A 28 15.06 -15.85 29.76
C TYR A 28 15.38 -15.37 28.34
N PRO A 29 16.64 -14.94 28.10
CA PRO A 29 17.07 -14.60 26.76
C PRO A 29 17.03 -15.81 25.83
N SER A 30 16.63 -15.60 24.57
CA SER A 30 16.71 -16.61 23.51
C SER A 30 18.14 -16.92 23.14
N GLU A 31 19.02 -15.90 23.19
CA GLU A 31 20.43 -15.99 22.88
C GLU A 31 21.24 -15.09 23.82
N VAL A 32 22.49 -15.49 24.14
CA VAL A 32 23.44 -14.69 24.92
C VAL A 32 24.80 -14.71 24.24
N HIS A 33 25.30 -13.54 23.91
CA HIS A 33 26.62 -13.37 23.31
C HIS A 33 27.59 -12.71 24.29
N HIS A 34 28.82 -13.26 24.39
CA HIS A 34 29.88 -12.76 25.23
C HIS A 34 31.05 -12.31 24.35
N TYR A 35 31.50 -11.07 24.47
CA TYR A 35 32.68 -10.57 23.76
C TYR A 35 33.40 -9.47 24.51
N GLU A 36 34.55 -9.03 24.03
CA GLU A 36 35.29 -7.90 24.58
C GLU A 36 35.24 -6.69 23.61
N ARG A 37 34.96 -5.53 24.18
CA ARG A 37 34.96 -4.26 23.47
C ARG A 37 35.69 -3.22 24.30
N ASN A 38 36.78 -2.61 23.76
CA ASN A 38 37.59 -1.60 24.44
C ASN A 38 38.12 -2.07 25.82
N HIS A 39 38.59 -3.33 25.91
CA HIS A 39 39.08 -3.96 27.14
C HIS A 39 38.03 -4.14 28.26
N LYS A 40 36.74 -3.99 27.94
CA LYS A 40 35.63 -4.31 28.82
C LYS A 40 34.91 -5.56 28.30
N ARG A 41 34.42 -6.38 29.22
CA ARG A 41 33.57 -7.51 28.87
C ARG A 41 32.18 -7.00 28.55
N VAL A 42 31.59 -7.54 27.51
CA VAL A 42 30.23 -7.20 27.06
C VAL A 42 29.41 -8.45 26.99
N ILE A 43 28.19 -8.38 27.51
CA ILE A 43 27.18 -9.43 27.37
C ILE A 43 26.00 -8.80 26.62
N GLU A 44 25.65 -9.41 25.48
CA GLU A 44 24.42 -9.12 24.80
C GLU A 44 23.43 -10.23 25.07
N GLN A 45 22.24 -9.87 25.54
CA GLN A 45 21.13 -10.76 25.78
C GLN A 45 20.00 -10.43 24.80
N ILE A 46 19.55 -11.41 24.03
CA ILE A 46 18.52 -11.26 23.02
C ILE A 46 17.23 -11.87 23.55
N TYR A 47 16.15 -11.08 23.54
CA TYR A 47 14.82 -11.48 23.95
C TYR A 47 13.86 -11.38 22.80
N GLU A 48 13.11 -12.44 22.52
CA GLU A 48 12.00 -12.44 21.58
C GLU A 48 10.69 -12.28 22.34
N LEU A 49 10.03 -11.16 22.17
CA LEU A 49 8.74 -10.86 22.79
C LEU A 49 7.64 -10.79 21.72
N ASN A 50 6.40 -11.01 22.11
CA ASN A 50 5.29 -10.76 21.20
C ASN A 50 5.24 -9.26 20.87
N HIS A 51 4.77 -8.93 19.68
CA HIS A 51 4.62 -7.54 19.28
C HIS A 51 3.82 -6.74 20.33
N ASP A 52 4.26 -5.53 20.63
CA ASP A 52 3.74 -4.65 21.68
C ASP A 52 4.01 -5.08 23.14
N GLN A 53 4.81 -6.13 23.36
CA GLN A 53 5.34 -6.42 24.71
C GLN A 53 6.65 -5.68 24.94
N GLU A 54 6.78 -5.07 26.11
CA GLU A 54 8.04 -4.45 26.56
C GLU A 54 8.80 -5.43 27.47
N PRO A 55 10.15 -5.35 27.49
CA PRO A 55 10.97 -6.09 28.44
C PRO A 55 10.56 -5.77 29.90
N SER A 56 10.50 -6.78 30.75
CA SER A 56 10.24 -6.54 32.16
C SER A 56 11.42 -5.82 32.83
N ASP A 57 11.14 -5.02 33.85
CA ASP A 57 12.20 -4.31 34.61
C ASP A 57 13.29 -5.25 35.12
N LYS A 58 12.93 -6.50 35.45
CA LYS A 58 13.87 -7.53 35.93
C LYS A 58 14.98 -7.88 34.95
N ILE A 59 14.70 -7.91 33.65
CA ILE A 59 15.71 -8.27 32.64
C ILE A 59 16.60 -7.08 32.30
N CYS A 60 16.23 -5.88 32.75
CA CYS A 60 16.99 -4.65 32.57
C CYS A 60 17.85 -4.30 33.82
N GLU A 61 17.77 -5.12 34.91
CA GLU A 61 18.55 -4.88 36.13
C GLU A 61 20.02 -5.23 35.94
N ASP A 62 20.87 -4.45 36.61
CA ASP A 62 22.30 -4.70 36.69
C ASP A 62 22.57 -6.00 37.48
N PHE A 63 23.61 -6.74 37.13
CA PHE A 63 23.91 -8.03 37.72
C PHE A 63 25.40 -8.29 37.88
N VAL A 64 25.77 -9.24 38.74
CA VAL A 64 27.15 -9.69 38.94
C VAL A 64 27.31 -11.08 38.37
N GLN A 65 28.33 -11.28 37.52
CA GLN A 65 28.70 -12.56 36.94
C GLN A 65 30.21 -12.66 36.79
N ASP A 66 30.78 -13.81 37.19
CA ASP A 66 32.23 -14.12 37.07
C ASP A 66 33.18 -13.04 37.61
N GLY A 67 32.78 -12.32 38.70
CA GLY A 67 33.58 -11.26 39.32
C GLY A 67 33.58 -9.95 38.55
N TYR A 68 32.59 -9.75 37.70
CA TYR A 68 32.30 -8.50 36.99
C TYR A 68 30.91 -8.03 37.34
N PHE A 69 30.79 -6.72 37.58
CA PHE A 69 29.50 -6.02 37.72
C PHE A 69 29.10 -5.52 36.35
N TYR A 70 27.97 -5.99 35.84
CA TYR A 70 27.43 -5.65 34.53
C TYR A 70 26.33 -4.62 34.66
N THR A 71 26.49 -3.48 33.97
CA THR A 71 25.51 -2.41 33.90
C THR A 71 24.92 -2.36 32.51
N LEU A 72 23.61 -2.09 32.44
CA LEU A 72 22.90 -1.94 31.17
C LEU A 72 23.38 -0.67 30.44
N GLU A 73 23.98 -0.86 29.26
CA GLU A 73 24.45 0.24 28.40
C GLU A 73 23.40 0.69 27.40
N SER A 74 22.71 -0.27 26.76
CA SER A 74 21.72 0.05 25.74
C SER A 74 20.69 -1.07 25.56
N ILE A 75 19.48 -0.67 25.12
CA ILE A 75 18.42 -1.54 24.66
C ILE A 75 18.11 -1.18 23.20
N THR A 76 18.20 -2.16 22.31
CA THR A 76 17.85 -1.99 20.90
C THR A 76 16.65 -2.86 20.59
N LYS A 77 15.63 -2.27 19.94
CA LYS A 77 14.43 -2.98 19.49
C LYS A 77 14.48 -3.16 17.97
N ASN A 78 14.25 -4.36 17.51
CA ASN A 78 14.02 -4.68 16.10
C ASN A 78 12.71 -5.47 15.99
N THR A 79 11.84 -5.12 15.05
CA THR A 79 10.57 -5.83 14.84
C THR A 79 10.69 -6.76 13.65
N ASP A 80 10.34 -8.02 13.87
CA ASP A 80 10.24 -9.01 12.79
C ASP A 80 8.85 -8.96 12.16
N PHE A 81 8.81 -8.88 10.82
CA PHE A 81 7.58 -8.75 10.04
C PHE A 81 7.37 -10.00 9.19
N THR A 82 6.15 -10.48 9.19
CA THR A 82 5.70 -11.46 8.20
C THR A 82 4.97 -10.73 7.08
N VAL A 83 5.33 -11.07 5.86
CA VAL A 83 4.69 -10.55 4.65
C VAL A 83 3.73 -11.60 4.12
N ASP A 84 2.44 -11.29 4.21
CA ASP A 84 1.39 -12.09 3.57
C ASP A 84 1.05 -11.51 2.19
N LYS A 85 0.92 -12.37 1.17
CA LYS A 85 0.71 -11.99 -0.21
C LYS A 85 -0.48 -12.70 -0.80
N LYS A 86 -1.27 -11.98 -1.60
CA LYS A 86 -2.40 -12.56 -2.34
C LYS A 86 -2.61 -11.86 -3.68
N GLU A 87 -3.18 -12.59 -4.61
CA GLU A 87 -3.68 -12.02 -5.86
C GLU A 87 -4.93 -11.17 -5.58
N HIS A 88 -4.96 -9.99 -6.17
CA HIS A 88 -6.11 -9.09 -6.09
C HIS A 88 -6.52 -8.63 -7.49
N ARG A 89 -7.82 -8.45 -7.67
CA ARG A 89 -8.41 -8.03 -8.95
C ARG A 89 -9.46 -6.97 -8.73
N GLU A 90 -9.44 -5.94 -9.56
CA GLU A 90 -10.45 -4.88 -9.55
C GLU A 90 -10.93 -4.58 -10.97
N THR A 91 -12.22 -4.29 -11.10
CA THR A 91 -12.81 -3.81 -12.34
C THR A 91 -12.93 -2.29 -12.32
N VAL A 92 -12.42 -1.64 -13.35
CA VAL A 92 -12.52 -0.20 -13.55
C VAL A 92 -13.47 0.08 -14.69
N THR A 93 -14.34 1.08 -14.54
CA THR A 93 -15.29 1.52 -15.55
C THR A 93 -15.01 2.97 -15.89
N VAL A 94 -14.84 3.27 -17.18
CA VAL A 94 -14.67 4.63 -17.70
C VAL A 94 -15.62 4.91 -18.85
N GLU A 95 -15.91 6.17 -19.13
CA GLU A 95 -16.75 6.58 -20.26
C GLU A 95 -15.90 7.03 -21.43
N SER A 96 -16.29 6.66 -22.66
CA SER A 96 -15.64 7.08 -23.91
C SER A 96 -16.66 7.63 -24.90
N LYS A 97 -16.23 8.54 -25.75
CA LYS A 97 -17.02 9.01 -26.90
C LYS A 97 -16.83 8.13 -28.14
N SER A 98 -15.78 7.35 -28.16
CA SER A 98 -15.39 6.46 -29.27
C SER A 98 -15.32 5.01 -28.80
N LYS A 99 -15.61 4.10 -29.70
CA LYS A 99 -15.38 2.65 -29.52
C LYS A 99 -13.98 2.21 -29.97
N ASN A 100 -13.20 3.12 -30.52
CA ASN A 100 -11.86 2.82 -31.02
C ASN A 100 -10.90 2.61 -29.85
N ILE A 101 -10.17 1.51 -29.84
CA ILE A 101 -9.23 1.17 -28.78
C ILE A 101 -8.12 2.22 -28.61
N GLY A 102 -7.67 2.85 -29.70
CA GLY A 102 -6.68 3.91 -29.67
C GLY A 102 -7.13 5.15 -28.87
N ASP A 103 -8.44 5.44 -28.86
CA ASP A 103 -9.02 6.54 -28.08
C ASP A 103 -9.31 6.15 -26.63
N ILE A 104 -9.47 4.83 -26.39
CA ILE A 104 -9.80 4.27 -25.07
C ILE A 104 -8.54 4.08 -24.22
N MET A 105 -7.45 3.59 -24.80
CA MET A 105 -6.21 3.28 -24.06
C MET A 105 -5.67 4.47 -23.24
N PRO A 106 -5.70 5.71 -23.73
CA PRO A 106 -5.27 6.85 -22.92
C PRO A 106 -6.15 7.14 -21.69
N LEU A 107 -7.38 6.62 -21.65
CA LEU A 107 -8.31 6.78 -20.53
C LEU A 107 -8.07 5.76 -19.41
N LEU A 108 -7.35 4.68 -19.72
CA LEU A 108 -7.01 3.61 -18.80
C LEU A 108 -5.54 3.74 -18.36
N ALA A 109 -5.31 3.90 -17.06
CA ALA A 109 -3.95 3.88 -16.53
C ALA A 109 -3.34 2.48 -16.71
N LYS A 110 -2.06 2.38 -17.05
CA LYS A 110 -1.38 1.08 -17.19
C LYS A 110 -1.29 0.34 -15.86
N THR A 111 -1.19 1.09 -14.77
CA THR A 111 -1.07 0.57 -13.41
C THR A 111 -2.00 1.33 -12.47
N LYS A 112 -2.46 0.65 -11.42
CA LYS A 112 -3.31 1.24 -10.38
C LYS A 112 -2.81 0.81 -9.01
N ALA A 113 -2.47 1.76 -8.15
CA ALA A 113 -2.20 1.49 -6.75
C ALA A 113 -3.51 1.15 -6.03
N VAL A 114 -3.48 0.16 -5.16
CA VAL A 114 -4.64 -0.29 -4.39
C VAL A 114 -4.26 -0.52 -2.93
N THR A 115 -5.22 -0.20 -2.05
CA THR A 115 -5.21 -0.58 -0.65
C THR A 115 -6.54 -1.28 -0.38
N THR A 116 -6.50 -2.54 0.00
CA THR A 116 -7.71 -3.32 0.30
C THR A 116 -8.23 -2.99 1.71
N VAL A 117 -9.49 -3.31 1.97
CA VAL A 117 -10.12 -3.13 3.30
C VAL A 117 -9.36 -3.91 4.39
N ASP A 118 -8.76 -5.06 4.04
CA ASP A 118 -7.98 -5.91 4.95
C ASP A 118 -6.55 -5.38 5.17
N GLY A 119 -6.18 -4.24 4.57
CA GLY A 119 -4.89 -3.58 4.74
C GLY A 119 -3.76 -4.12 3.84
N TYR A 120 -4.08 -4.85 2.76
CA TYR A 120 -3.08 -5.20 1.74
C TYR A 120 -2.86 -4.03 0.80
N ASN A 121 -1.62 -3.79 0.45
CA ASN A 121 -1.19 -2.75 -0.46
C ASN A 121 -0.45 -3.35 -1.65
N GLY A 122 -0.65 -2.75 -2.82
CA GLY A 122 0.04 -3.20 -4.02
C GLY A 122 -0.26 -2.35 -5.24
N THR A 123 0.26 -2.81 -6.37
CA THR A 123 0.03 -2.19 -7.66
C THR A 123 -0.53 -3.22 -8.62
N LEU A 124 -1.71 -2.93 -9.15
CA LEU A 124 -2.37 -3.76 -10.14
C LEU A 124 -2.00 -3.28 -11.55
N ASN A 125 -1.88 -4.22 -12.47
CA ASN A 125 -1.63 -3.96 -13.88
C ASN A 125 -2.92 -4.12 -14.69
N LEU A 126 -3.10 -3.30 -15.71
CA LEU A 126 -4.20 -3.40 -16.65
C LEU A 126 -4.08 -4.71 -17.45
N ASP A 127 -5.13 -5.50 -17.45
CA ASP A 127 -5.30 -6.63 -18.37
C ASP A 127 -6.03 -6.15 -19.62
N GLU A 128 -5.27 -5.81 -20.64
CA GLU A 128 -5.81 -5.30 -21.91
C GLU A 128 -6.76 -6.27 -22.59
N SER A 129 -6.62 -7.58 -22.33
CA SER A 129 -7.48 -8.62 -22.92
C SER A 129 -8.91 -8.60 -22.38
N THR A 130 -9.13 -7.97 -21.22
CA THR A 130 -10.42 -7.86 -20.55
C THR A 130 -11.23 -6.65 -20.94
N ILE A 131 -10.67 -5.76 -21.77
CA ILE A 131 -11.33 -4.51 -22.15
C ILE A 131 -12.60 -4.81 -22.94
N LYS A 132 -13.74 -4.37 -22.41
CA LYS A 132 -15.06 -4.46 -23.03
C LYS A 132 -15.61 -3.07 -23.28
N VAL A 133 -16.20 -2.89 -24.47
CA VAL A 133 -16.76 -1.60 -24.88
C VAL A 133 -18.22 -1.80 -25.24
N GLU A 134 -19.09 -1.18 -24.50
CA GLU A 134 -20.54 -1.25 -24.68
C GLU A 134 -21.15 0.11 -24.95
N ALA A 135 -22.18 0.18 -25.79
CA ALA A 135 -22.90 1.43 -26.04
C ALA A 135 -23.63 1.88 -24.76
N LYS A 136 -23.34 3.10 -24.30
CA LYS A 136 -23.99 3.68 -23.11
C LYS A 136 -25.47 3.93 -23.30
N GLY A 137 -25.87 4.25 -24.55
CA GLY A 137 -27.28 4.49 -24.91
C GLY A 137 -27.41 4.96 -26.33
N TYR A 138 -28.68 5.09 -26.76
CA TYR A 138 -29.03 5.54 -28.12
C TYR A 138 -29.93 6.78 -28.03
N LYS A 139 -29.71 7.70 -28.95
CA LYS A 139 -30.58 8.84 -29.12
C LYS A 139 -31.13 8.82 -30.55
N THR A 140 -32.44 8.96 -30.68
CA THR A 140 -33.11 9.10 -32.00
C THR A 140 -33.23 10.57 -32.33
N ASN A 141 -32.88 10.91 -33.55
CA ASN A 141 -33.07 12.21 -34.14
C ASN A 141 -33.80 12.05 -35.50
N SER A 142 -34.25 13.14 -36.04
CA SER A 142 -34.93 13.18 -37.34
C SER A 142 -34.37 14.26 -38.22
N LYS A 143 -34.35 14.00 -39.53
CA LYS A 143 -34.03 15.01 -40.52
C LYS A 143 -35.08 15.07 -41.61
N THR A 144 -35.37 16.20 -42.15
CA THR A 144 -36.20 16.41 -43.30
C THR A 144 -35.48 15.94 -44.56
N VAL A 145 -36.16 15.17 -45.36
CA VAL A 145 -35.68 14.69 -46.68
C VAL A 145 -36.63 15.21 -47.72
N GLN A 146 -36.09 15.68 -48.81
CA GLN A 146 -36.85 16.19 -49.94
C GLN A 146 -36.42 15.43 -51.24
N ALA A 147 -37.35 15.27 -52.16
CA ALA A 147 -37.09 14.79 -53.50
C ALA A 147 -37.99 15.51 -54.51
N SER A 148 -37.46 15.81 -55.70
CA SER A 148 -38.25 16.39 -56.77
C SER A 148 -38.52 15.34 -57.84
N ARG A 149 -39.71 15.42 -58.45
CA ARG A 149 -40.14 14.57 -59.58
C ARG A 149 -40.76 15.44 -60.65
N THR A 150 -40.45 15.15 -61.89
CA THR A 150 -40.93 15.86 -63.06
C THR A 150 -42.02 15.03 -63.75
N TYR A 151 -43.14 15.68 -64.06
CA TYR A 151 -44.27 15.10 -64.75
C TYR A 151 -44.54 15.93 -66.03
N PRO A 152 -44.02 15.48 -67.16
CA PRO A 152 -44.19 16.20 -68.44
C PRO A 152 -45.49 15.84 -69.16
N ASN A 153 -45.89 16.60 -70.14
CA ASN A 153 -46.92 16.33 -71.07
C ASN A 153 -48.32 16.13 -70.45
N LEU A 154 -48.66 16.90 -69.45
CA LEU A 154 -50.00 16.85 -68.79
C LEU A 154 -51.01 17.72 -69.55
N LEU A 155 -52.28 17.24 -69.63
CA LEU A 155 -53.37 17.90 -70.34
C LEU A 155 -53.84 19.23 -69.75
N ASN A 156 -53.75 19.31 -68.44
CA ASN A 156 -54.06 20.53 -67.65
C ASN A 156 -53.24 20.54 -66.36
N ALA A 157 -53.25 21.72 -65.67
CA ALA A 157 -52.57 21.88 -64.42
C ALA A 157 -53.46 21.37 -63.27
N ASP A 158 -53.64 20.02 -63.17
CA ASP A 158 -54.46 19.35 -62.17
C ASP A 158 -53.62 18.43 -61.29
N LEU A 159 -53.73 18.63 -59.96
CA LEU A 159 -53.04 17.83 -58.95
C LEU A 159 -53.42 16.34 -59.00
N ALA A 160 -54.54 15.99 -59.68
CA ALA A 160 -54.94 14.61 -59.83
C ALA A 160 -53.95 13.75 -60.62
N TYR A 161 -53.09 14.41 -61.44
CA TYR A 161 -51.98 13.73 -62.17
C TYR A 161 -50.72 13.50 -61.37
N ILE A 162 -50.62 14.12 -60.19
CA ILE A 162 -49.43 14.07 -59.38
C ILE A 162 -49.66 13.12 -58.22
N PRO A 163 -48.83 12.12 -58.02
CA PRO A 163 -48.92 11.24 -56.84
C PRO A 163 -48.88 12.03 -55.55
N LYS A 164 -49.76 11.69 -54.61
CA LYS A 164 -49.78 12.36 -53.28
C LYS A 164 -48.59 12.02 -52.41
N SER A 165 -47.96 10.84 -52.61
CA SER A 165 -46.76 10.40 -51.93
C SER A 165 -45.85 9.60 -52.87
N ILE A 166 -44.55 9.61 -52.57
CA ILE A 166 -43.55 8.78 -53.23
C ILE A 166 -42.69 8.09 -52.16
N THR A 167 -42.08 6.98 -52.50
CA THR A 167 -41.06 6.34 -51.64
C THR A 167 -39.67 6.62 -52.19
N GLU A 168 -38.82 7.27 -51.40
CA GLU A 168 -37.45 7.58 -51.74
C GLU A 168 -36.49 7.01 -50.68
N ASN A 169 -35.59 6.12 -51.09
CA ASN A 169 -34.63 5.45 -50.20
C ASN A 169 -35.28 4.87 -48.93
N GLY A 170 -36.47 4.21 -49.09
CA GLY A 170 -37.20 3.58 -47.99
C GLY A 170 -37.93 4.56 -47.06
N THR A 171 -38.03 5.84 -47.44
CA THR A 171 -38.79 6.86 -46.70
C THR A 171 -39.96 7.31 -47.51
N GLU A 172 -41.18 7.29 -46.98
CA GLU A 172 -42.34 7.87 -47.61
C GLU A 172 -42.29 9.39 -47.51
N LEU A 173 -42.44 10.04 -48.69
CA LEU A 173 -42.45 11.50 -48.80
C LEU A 173 -43.82 11.90 -49.33
N GLU A 174 -44.41 12.86 -48.69
CA GLU A 174 -45.70 13.47 -49.11
C GLU A 174 -45.48 14.65 -50.02
N LEU A 175 -46.41 14.91 -50.91
CA LEU A 175 -46.39 16.05 -51.82
C LEU A 175 -46.42 17.35 -51.01
N ALA A 176 -45.40 18.19 -51.13
CA ALA A 176 -45.24 19.44 -50.43
C ALA A 176 -45.58 20.64 -51.29
N ASP A 177 -45.15 20.60 -52.58
CA ASP A 177 -45.37 21.70 -53.50
C ASP A 177 -45.35 21.22 -54.94
N VAL A 178 -46.02 21.93 -55.83
CA VAL A 178 -46.01 21.66 -57.29
C VAL A 178 -45.90 22.99 -58.06
N ASN A 179 -44.84 23.07 -58.83
CA ASN A 179 -44.68 24.19 -59.77
C ASN A 179 -45.09 23.78 -61.15
N TRP A 180 -46.09 24.50 -61.69
CA TRP A 180 -46.62 24.25 -62.98
C TRP A 180 -46.01 25.18 -64.02
N GLN A 181 -45.60 24.63 -65.13
CA GLN A 181 -45.11 25.39 -66.30
C GLN A 181 -45.92 24.94 -67.54
N GLN A 182 -46.30 25.90 -68.33
CA GLN A 182 -46.97 25.63 -69.64
C GLN A 182 -45.87 25.32 -70.67
N ASP A 183 -45.98 24.18 -71.37
CA ASP A 183 -45.12 23.83 -72.47
C ASP A 183 -45.68 24.46 -73.76
N LEU A 184 -45.04 25.57 -74.16
CA LEU A 184 -45.42 26.30 -75.34
C LEU A 184 -44.60 25.85 -76.56
N THR A 185 -44.27 24.56 -76.69
CA THR A 185 -43.62 24.02 -77.93
C THR A 185 -44.58 24.12 -79.09
N TYR A 186 -44.45 25.25 -79.76
CA TYR A 186 -45.16 25.51 -81.02
C TYR A 186 -44.46 24.75 -82.15
N ASN A 187 -45.14 23.72 -82.70
CA ASN A 187 -44.73 23.16 -83.92
C ASN A 187 -45.62 23.70 -85.06
N PRO A 188 -45.08 24.51 -85.97
CA PRO A 188 -45.87 25.20 -87.00
C PRO A 188 -46.60 24.24 -88.02
N ASP A 189 -46.26 22.98 -88.01
CA ASP A 189 -46.82 21.97 -88.92
C ASP A 189 -47.92 21.07 -88.29
N ASP A 190 -48.25 21.29 -86.98
CA ASP A 190 -49.16 20.42 -86.22
C ASP A 190 -50.45 21.18 -85.87
N TYR A 191 -51.49 20.91 -86.66
CA TYR A 191 -52.86 21.41 -86.45
C TYR A 191 -53.42 20.84 -85.14
N ALA A 192 -53.53 21.68 -84.09
CA ALA A 192 -54.23 21.41 -82.83
C ALA A 192 -53.48 20.54 -81.77
N LEU A 193 -52.28 20.87 -81.43
CA LEU A 193 -51.77 20.46 -80.17
C LEU A 193 -52.35 21.40 -79.12
N GLY A 194 -53.24 20.91 -78.26
CA GLY A 194 -53.72 21.61 -77.11
C GLY A 194 -52.58 21.97 -76.18
N GLU A 195 -52.77 23.02 -75.36
CA GLU A 195 -51.82 23.40 -74.31
C GLU A 195 -51.39 22.21 -73.49
N ARG A 196 -50.10 22.02 -73.26
CA ARG A 196 -49.51 20.99 -72.43
C ARG A 196 -48.88 21.64 -71.21
N TYR A 197 -48.88 20.91 -70.13
CA TYR A 197 -48.30 21.35 -68.89
C TYR A 197 -47.17 20.42 -68.46
N PHE A 198 -46.26 21.02 -67.78
CA PHE A 198 -45.16 20.35 -67.12
C PHE A 198 -45.23 20.71 -65.66
N ALA A 199 -45.17 19.65 -64.79
CA ALA A 199 -45.19 19.84 -63.34
C ALA A 199 -43.85 19.41 -62.73
N GLU A 200 -43.27 20.27 -61.90
CA GLU A 200 -42.18 19.91 -61.01
C GLU A 200 -42.75 19.79 -59.61
N ALA A 201 -42.90 18.53 -59.09
CA ALA A 201 -43.43 18.27 -57.78
C ALA A 201 -42.32 18.04 -56.77
N VAL A 202 -42.38 18.73 -55.66
CA VAL A 202 -41.48 18.59 -54.51
C VAL A 202 -42.19 17.76 -53.43
N TYR A 203 -41.52 16.66 -53.02
CA TYR A 203 -41.98 15.81 -51.97
C TYR A 203 -41.11 15.96 -50.75
N GLN A 204 -41.72 15.94 -49.56
CA GLN A 204 -41.03 16.12 -48.28
C GLN A 204 -41.47 15.05 -47.29
N GLY A 205 -40.53 14.57 -46.50
CA GLY A 205 -40.80 13.64 -45.41
C GLY A 205 -39.75 13.73 -44.30
N THR A 206 -39.95 12.93 -43.29
CA THR A 206 -39.03 12.90 -42.14
C THR A 206 -38.41 11.52 -42.00
N LYS A 207 -37.08 11.47 -42.05
CA LYS A 207 -36.33 10.25 -41.79
C LYS A 207 -35.77 10.24 -40.41
N LYS A 208 -36.14 9.24 -39.58
CA LYS A 208 -35.60 9.01 -38.26
C LYS A 208 -34.30 8.21 -38.36
N TYR A 209 -33.31 8.58 -37.54
CA TYR A 209 -32.07 7.84 -37.39
C TYR A 209 -31.65 7.83 -35.93
N SER A 210 -31.03 6.72 -35.53
CA SER A 210 -30.49 6.56 -34.16
C SER A 210 -28.98 6.55 -34.18
N TYR A 211 -28.37 7.15 -33.18
CA TYR A 211 -26.93 7.16 -32.96
C TYR A 211 -26.59 6.87 -31.52
N VAL A 212 -25.40 6.33 -31.26
CA VAL A 212 -24.89 6.02 -29.93
C VAL A 212 -24.48 7.32 -29.27
N THR A 213 -24.87 7.51 -27.99
CA THR A 213 -24.56 8.74 -27.23
C THR A 213 -23.17 8.71 -26.55
N GLY A 214 -22.57 7.55 -26.46
CA GLY A 214 -21.26 7.29 -25.86
C GLY A 214 -21.08 5.80 -25.58
N TYR A 215 -19.94 5.47 -25.01
CA TYR A 215 -19.58 4.11 -24.67
C TYR A 215 -19.17 3.99 -23.22
N THR A 216 -19.51 2.88 -22.61
CA THR A 216 -19.01 2.45 -21.31
C THR A 216 -17.90 1.43 -21.57
N VAL A 217 -16.75 1.68 -21.01
CA VAL A 217 -15.58 0.79 -21.12
C VAL A 217 -15.31 0.20 -19.75
N THR A 218 -15.23 -1.11 -19.67
CA THR A 218 -14.83 -1.86 -18.48
C THR A 218 -13.52 -2.56 -18.74
N ALA A 219 -12.61 -2.55 -17.77
CA ALA A 219 -11.34 -3.25 -17.83
C ALA A 219 -11.00 -3.82 -16.44
N GLU A 220 -10.35 -4.97 -16.42
CA GLU A 220 -9.85 -5.57 -15.18
C GLU A 220 -8.39 -5.21 -14.96
N TYR A 221 -8.06 -4.98 -13.69
CA TYR A 221 -6.71 -4.79 -13.21
C TYR A 221 -6.39 -5.91 -12.24
N ASN A 222 -5.26 -6.57 -12.40
CA ASN A 222 -4.82 -7.67 -11.55
C ASN A 222 -3.36 -7.51 -11.11
N GLY A 223 -3.02 -8.10 -9.98
CA GLY A 223 -1.68 -8.08 -9.42
C GLY A 223 -1.60 -8.62 -8.00
N GLU A 224 -0.38 -8.78 -7.54
CA GLU A 224 -0.11 -9.21 -6.18
C GLU A 224 -0.17 -8.00 -5.22
N VAL A 225 -0.87 -8.18 -4.09
CA VAL A 225 -0.90 -7.25 -2.98
C VAL A 225 -0.31 -7.89 -1.75
N ALA A 226 0.40 -7.12 -0.94
CA ALA A 226 1.09 -7.58 0.25
C ALA A 226 0.62 -6.83 1.50
N LYS A 227 0.64 -7.54 2.63
CA LYS A 227 0.40 -6.99 3.96
C LYS A 227 1.52 -7.40 4.88
N GLU A 228 2.18 -6.42 5.47
CA GLU A 228 3.16 -6.65 6.52
C GLU A 228 2.47 -6.68 7.87
N THR A 229 2.74 -7.72 8.65
CA THR A 229 2.23 -7.86 10.01
C THR A 229 3.41 -8.11 10.94
N ALA A 230 3.57 -7.25 11.93
CA ALA A 230 4.57 -7.44 12.98
C ALA A 230 4.24 -8.69 13.78
N GLN A 231 5.20 -9.61 13.91
CA GLN A 231 5.03 -10.86 14.67
C GLN A 231 5.65 -10.79 16.05
N LYS A 232 6.93 -10.43 16.07
CA LYS A 232 7.73 -10.41 17.27
C LYS A 232 8.58 -9.16 17.33
N ASP A 233 8.83 -8.71 18.55
CA ASP A 233 9.81 -7.69 18.84
C ASP A 233 11.05 -8.36 19.44
N ILE A 234 12.20 -8.13 18.81
CA ILE A 234 13.50 -8.67 19.23
C ILE A 234 14.22 -7.54 19.96
N TYR A 235 14.41 -7.71 21.25
CA TYR A 235 15.14 -6.78 22.09
C TYR A 235 16.55 -7.29 22.33
N THR A 236 17.55 -6.50 22.01
CA THR A 236 18.95 -6.75 22.34
C THR A 236 19.38 -5.81 23.49
N LEU A 237 19.64 -6.39 24.65
CA LEU A 237 20.13 -5.71 25.82
C LEU A 237 21.65 -5.87 25.89
N THR A 238 22.37 -4.76 25.87
CA THR A 238 23.83 -4.75 25.93
C THR A 238 24.27 -4.33 27.32
N PHE A 239 24.97 -5.22 28.00
CA PHE A 239 25.54 -4.98 29.33
C PHE A 239 27.06 -4.87 29.24
N VAL A 240 27.63 -3.89 29.96
CA VAL A 240 29.08 -3.69 30.02
C VAL A 240 29.57 -4.05 31.42
N GLY A 241 30.50 -5.00 31.48
CA GLY A 241 31.08 -5.50 32.73
C GLY A 241 32.33 -4.74 33.18
N GLU A 242 32.30 -4.27 34.37
CA GLU A 242 33.48 -3.73 35.08
C GLU A 242 33.93 -4.69 36.18
N ARG A 243 35.24 -4.85 36.35
CA ARG A 243 35.79 -5.80 37.30
C ARG A 243 35.43 -5.36 38.72
N GLU A 244 34.72 -6.21 39.44
CA GLU A 244 34.43 -5.97 40.85
C GLU A 244 35.67 -6.27 41.67
N TYR A 245 36.33 -5.26 42.20
CA TYR A 245 37.42 -5.44 43.15
C TYR A 245 36.81 -5.63 44.56
N SER A 246 37.03 -6.82 45.12
CA SER A 246 36.63 -7.08 46.49
C SER A 246 37.18 -5.94 47.43
N THR A 247 36.33 -5.41 48.28
CA THR A 247 36.69 -4.41 49.29
C THR A 247 37.92 -4.86 50.12
N VAL A 248 38.06 -6.17 50.32
CA VAL A 248 39.22 -6.77 51.01
C VAL A 248 40.51 -6.55 50.19
N PHE A 249 40.47 -6.64 48.84
CA PHE A 249 41.63 -6.39 48.02
C PHE A 249 42.05 -4.91 48.03
N ILE A 250 41.10 -4.01 48.00
CA ILE A 250 41.36 -2.55 48.11
C ILE A 250 41.99 -2.24 49.45
N VAL A 251 41.44 -2.79 50.55
CA VAL A 251 42.00 -2.60 51.91
C VAL A 251 43.41 -3.17 52.00
N LEU A 252 43.68 -4.35 51.43
CA LEU A 252 45.01 -4.96 51.40
C LEU A 252 46.02 -4.07 50.63
N VAL A 253 45.65 -3.54 49.48
CA VAL A 253 46.51 -2.64 48.68
C VAL A 253 46.83 -1.35 49.46
N VAL A 254 45.83 -0.78 50.15
CA VAL A 254 46.01 0.42 50.99
C VAL A 254 46.91 0.12 52.18
N ILE A 255 46.78 -1.01 52.88
CA ILE A 255 47.61 -1.43 54.01
C ILE A 255 49.05 -1.68 53.52
N CYS A 256 49.24 -2.41 52.42
CA CYS A 256 50.57 -2.66 51.85
C CYS A 256 51.24 -1.35 51.40
N GLY A 257 50.52 -0.43 50.78
CA GLY A 257 50.99 0.90 50.41
C GLY A 257 51.44 1.72 51.62
N ALA A 258 50.63 1.73 52.68
CA ALA A 258 50.93 2.44 53.94
C ALA A 258 52.16 1.86 54.67
N THR A 259 52.31 0.53 54.65
CA THR A 259 53.51 -0.11 55.28
C THR A 259 54.78 0.14 54.49
N LEU A 260 54.73 0.20 53.16
CA LEU A 260 55.89 0.55 52.31
C LEU A 260 56.32 1.99 52.53
N LEU A 261 55.39 2.93 52.59
CA LEU A 261 55.66 4.35 52.86
C LEU A 261 56.15 4.56 54.30
N GLY A 262 55.54 3.92 55.29
CA GLY A 262 55.96 3.99 56.72
C GLY A 262 57.31 3.33 56.93
N GLY A 263 57.57 2.18 56.31
CA GLY A 263 58.85 1.51 56.36
C GLY A 263 59.97 2.31 55.71
N GLY A 264 59.72 2.97 54.57
CA GLY A 264 60.64 3.90 53.92
C GLY A 264 61.03 5.07 54.77
N VAL A 265 60.08 5.71 55.49
CA VAL A 265 60.35 6.83 56.42
C VAL A 265 61.16 6.38 57.61
N LEU A 266 60.92 5.18 58.19
CA LEU A 266 61.66 4.64 59.30
C LEU A 266 63.11 4.30 58.90
N LEU A 267 63.35 3.74 57.72
CA LEU A 267 64.67 3.45 57.18
C LEU A 267 65.46 4.79 56.94
N PHE A 268 64.78 5.80 56.43
CA PHE A 268 65.38 7.09 56.12
C PHE A 268 65.73 7.81 57.46
N LYS A 269 64.90 7.76 58.49
CA LYS A 269 65.18 8.27 59.83
C LYS A 269 66.35 7.51 60.48
N ARG A 270 66.38 6.18 60.33
CA ARG A 270 67.47 5.36 60.89
C ARG A 270 68.81 5.66 60.24
N LYS A 271 68.81 5.91 58.92
CA LYS A 271 70.02 6.29 58.18
C LYS A 271 70.55 7.67 58.59
N ARG A 272 69.67 8.62 58.92
CA ARG A 272 70.02 9.94 59.41
C ARG A 272 70.58 9.91 60.81
N ASN A 273 70.02 9.12 61.72
CA ASN A 273 70.57 8.94 63.05
C ASN A 273 71.92 8.25 63.10
N ILE A 274 72.23 7.39 62.15
CA ILE A 274 73.55 6.76 62.02
C ILE A 274 74.60 7.73 61.45
N SER A 275 74.22 8.70 60.59
CA SER A 275 75.13 9.76 60.16
C SER A 275 75.46 10.78 61.27
N ASP A 276 74.50 11.14 62.11
CA ASP A 276 74.69 12.05 63.24
C ASP A 276 75.56 11.42 64.37
N ASP A 277 75.51 10.08 64.60
CA ASP A 277 76.32 9.33 65.52
C ASP A 277 77.81 9.14 65.08
N VAL A 278 78.09 9.27 63.74
CA VAL A 278 79.44 9.20 63.22
C VAL A 278 80.13 10.53 63.23
N GLU A 279 79.49 11.66 63.09
CA GLU A 279 80.10 13.03 63.26
C GLU A 279 80.43 13.35 64.67
N ASP A 280 79.68 12.86 65.70
CA ASP A 280 80.00 13.11 67.17
C ASP A 280 81.17 12.24 67.66
N LYS A 281 81.69 11.26 66.94
CA LYS A 281 82.83 10.44 67.26
C LYS A 281 84.16 10.89 66.67
N GLU A 282 84.15 11.68 65.64
CA GLU A 282 85.37 12.26 65.02
C GLU A 282 85.82 13.57 65.71
N GLY A 283 84.92 14.25 66.43
CA GLY A 283 85.20 15.51 67.19
C GLY A 283 85.81 15.33 68.52
N LYS A 284 86.23 14.15 69.04
CA LYS A 284 86.84 13.85 70.35
C LYS A 284 88.23 13.16 70.31
N ALA A 285 88.87 13.21 69.19
CA ALA A 285 90.19 12.58 69.07
C ALA A 285 91.36 13.54 68.84
N ASP A 286 91.16 14.86 68.98
CA ASP A 286 92.26 15.85 68.98
C ASP A 286 92.08 16.83 70.12
N GLU A 287 92.44 16.40 71.36
CA GLU A 287 93.00 17.18 72.46
C GLU A 287 93.87 16.28 73.35
#